data_a1bb3576d9cbf37e03b21e60f9470331
#
_entry.id   a1bb3576d9cbf37e03b21e60f9470331
#
_cell.length_a   1.000
_cell.length_b   1.000
_cell.length_c   1.000
_cell.angle_alpha   90.00
_cell.angle_beta   90.00
_cell.angle_gamma   90.00
#
_symmetry.space_group_name_H-M   'P 1'
#
loop_
_entity.id
_entity.type
_entity.pdbx_description
1 polymer ?
#
loop_
_entity_poly.entity_id
_entity_poly.type
_entity_poly.pdbx_seq_one_letter_code
_entity_poly.pdbx_strand_id
1 'polypeptide(L)'
;MARNKHPEVTEERILDVAQQLFLEKGYENTTIQDIVDGLGGLTKGAVYHHFKSKEEIMDAVGDRMFLENNPFEAVQGRTDLNALEKLREAIRLNQSDQTRTRWTVQAIPLTYSPRVLLGMIEANRRILTPYYQALLEEGNRDGSLCTDYPRELA
;
A
#
# COMPACT_ATOMS: atom_id res chain seq x y z
N MET A 1 9.34 19.79 -28.17
CA MET A 1 8.67 19.12 -27.05
C MET A 1 9.75 18.64 -26.06
N ALA A 2 9.84 19.20 -24.87
CA ALA A 2 10.84 18.81 -23.90
C ALA A 2 10.49 17.41 -23.37
N ARG A 3 11.30 16.42 -23.69
CA ARG A 3 11.22 15.05 -23.17
C ARG A 3 11.47 15.12 -21.67
N ASN A 4 10.49 14.64 -20.88
CA ASN A 4 10.56 14.63 -19.42
C ASN A 4 11.86 13.90 -19.00
N LYS A 5 12.81 14.63 -18.39
CA LYS A 5 14.14 14.09 -18.06
C LYS A 5 14.12 13.16 -16.84
N HIS A 6 13.02 13.14 -16.07
CA HIS A 6 12.89 12.37 -14.82
C HIS A 6 11.45 11.85 -14.68
N PRO A 7 11.09 10.75 -15.35
CA PRO A 7 9.74 10.17 -15.24
C PRO A 7 9.39 9.76 -13.79
N GLU A 8 10.36 9.24 -13.03
CA GLU A 8 10.20 8.86 -11.63
C GLU A 8 9.77 10.04 -10.73
N VAL A 9 10.40 11.22 -10.90
CA VAL A 9 10.02 12.43 -10.16
C VAL A 9 8.58 12.88 -10.48
N THR A 10 8.12 12.59 -11.70
CA THR A 10 6.75 12.95 -12.12
C THR A 10 5.74 12.00 -11.51
N GLU A 11 6.04 10.71 -11.46
CA GLU A 11 5.21 9.69 -10.85
C GLU A 11 5.02 9.96 -9.35
N GLU A 12 6.10 10.18 -8.61
CA GLU A 12 6.07 10.55 -7.19
C GLU A 12 5.18 11.78 -6.93
N ARG A 13 5.33 12.83 -7.73
CA ARG A 13 4.49 14.03 -7.60
C ARG A 13 3.01 13.75 -7.87
N ILE A 14 2.69 12.87 -8.80
CA ILE A 14 1.30 12.46 -9.07
C ILE A 14 0.75 11.72 -7.85
N LEU A 15 1.51 10.80 -7.27
CA LEU A 15 1.10 10.06 -6.08
C LEU A 15 0.94 10.97 -4.86
N ASP A 16 1.83 11.95 -4.66
CA ASP A 16 1.73 12.93 -3.55
C ASP A 16 0.43 13.74 -3.62
N VAL A 17 0.16 14.34 -4.79
CA VAL A 17 -1.05 15.13 -5.00
C VAL A 17 -2.31 14.28 -4.90
N ALA A 18 -2.29 13.07 -5.49
CA ALA A 18 -3.41 12.16 -5.43
C ALA A 18 -3.70 11.72 -3.99
N GLN A 19 -2.67 11.34 -3.23
CA GLN A 19 -2.80 10.95 -1.82
C GLN A 19 -3.43 12.07 -0.99
N GLN A 20 -2.94 13.30 -1.14
CA GLN A 20 -3.51 14.45 -0.44
C GLN A 20 -4.99 14.64 -0.78
N LEU A 21 -5.33 14.68 -2.08
CA LEU A 21 -6.71 14.89 -2.52
C LEU A 21 -7.65 13.76 -2.09
N PHE A 22 -7.21 12.51 -2.16
CA PHE A 22 -8.01 11.37 -1.71
C PHE A 22 -8.26 11.42 -0.21
N LEU A 23 -7.29 11.83 0.60
CA LEU A 23 -7.46 11.97 2.04
C LEU A 23 -8.33 13.18 2.43
N GLU A 24 -8.28 14.27 1.67
CA GLU A 24 -9.02 15.50 1.95
C GLU A 24 -10.47 15.45 1.45
N LYS A 25 -10.64 15.12 0.16
CA LYS A 25 -11.94 15.15 -0.53
C LYS A 25 -12.63 13.79 -0.58
N GLY A 26 -11.89 12.70 -0.38
CA GLY A 26 -12.32 11.33 -0.65
C GLY A 26 -12.06 10.90 -2.09
N TYR A 27 -11.91 9.59 -2.30
CA TYR A 27 -11.63 9.00 -3.61
C TYR A 27 -12.73 9.33 -4.63
N GLU A 28 -14.01 9.16 -4.25
CA GLU A 28 -15.15 9.37 -5.16
C GLU A 28 -15.23 10.83 -5.66
N ASN A 29 -14.93 11.78 -4.79
CA ASN A 29 -15.01 13.21 -5.09
C ASN A 29 -13.76 13.79 -5.75
N THR A 30 -12.72 12.99 -5.96
CA THR A 30 -11.49 13.39 -6.62
C THR A 30 -11.50 12.94 -8.08
N THR A 31 -11.24 13.86 -9.00
CA THR A 31 -11.13 13.57 -10.43
C THR A 31 -9.67 13.59 -10.88
N ILE A 32 -9.37 12.97 -12.03
CA ILE A 32 -8.06 13.12 -12.67
C ILE A 32 -7.74 14.59 -12.97
N GLN A 33 -8.76 15.42 -13.24
CA GLN A 33 -8.55 16.86 -13.46
C GLN A 33 -8.11 17.57 -12.18
N ASP A 34 -8.68 17.24 -11.02
CA ASP A 34 -8.22 17.78 -9.74
C ASP A 34 -6.74 17.46 -9.49
N ILE A 35 -6.31 16.24 -9.82
CA ILE A 35 -4.90 15.83 -9.69
C ILE A 35 -4.02 16.66 -10.63
N VAL A 36 -4.42 16.84 -11.89
CA VAL A 36 -3.70 17.65 -12.88
C VAL A 36 -3.57 19.11 -12.40
N ASP A 37 -4.65 19.67 -11.87
CA ASP A 37 -4.68 21.05 -11.39
C ASP A 37 -3.74 21.23 -10.17
N GLY A 38 -3.74 20.23 -9.26
CA GLY A 38 -2.83 20.19 -8.12
C GLY A 38 -1.35 20.03 -8.47
N LEU A 39 -1.04 19.48 -9.65
CA LEU A 39 0.34 19.30 -10.10
C LEU A 39 1.00 20.58 -10.66
N GLY A 40 0.23 21.63 -10.93
CA GLY A 40 0.76 22.94 -11.31
C GLY A 40 1.70 22.89 -12.53
N GLY A 41 1.16 22.61 -13.71
CA GLY A 41 1.90 22.67 -14.98
C GLY A 41 2.13 21.33 -15.68
N LEU A 42 1.63 20.22 -15.15
CA LEU A 42 1.52 18.96 -15.87
C LEU A 42 0.20 18.91 -16.65
N THR A 43 0.20 18.21 -17.78
CA THR A 43 -1.00 18.01 -18.56
C THR A 43 -1.69 16.71 -18.20
N LYS A 44 -2.98 16.60 -18.50
CA LYS A 44 -3.74 15.36 -18.35
C LYS A 44 -3.10 14.17 -19.09
N GLY A 45 -2.54 14.44 -20.29
CA GLY A 45 -1.80 13.44 -21.05
C GLY A 45 -0.52 12.96 -20.34
N ALA A 46 0.14 13.82 -19.57
CA ALA A 46 1.30 13.43 -18.79
C ALA A 46 0.92 12.49 -17.63
N VAL A 47 -0.23 12.72 -16.97
CA VAL A 47 -0.75 11.82 -15.95
C VAL A 47 -1.11 10.46 -16.56
N TYR A 48 -1.82 10.44 -17.70
CA TYR A 48 -2.20 9.20 -18.38
C TYR A 48 -1.02 8.42 -18.98
N HIS A 49 0.14 9.06 -19.13
CA HIS A 49 1.37 8.36 -19.50
C HIS A 49 1.87 7.43 -18.37
N HIS A 50 1.67 7.82 -17.11
CA HIS A 50 2.07 7.04 -15.92
C HIS A 50 0.97 6.10 -15.45
N PHE A 51 -0.28 6.56 -15.39
CA PHE A 51 -1.41 5.83 -14.84
C PHE A 51 -2.59 5.85 -15.81
N LYS A 52 -3.14 4.69 -16.10
CA LYS A 52 -4.24 4.54 -17.07
C LYS A 52 -5.60 4.95 -16.50
N SER A 53 -5.74 4.94 -15.16
CA SER A 53 -6.99 5.24 -14.48
C SER A 53 -6.76 5.82 -13.08
N LYS A 54 -7.82 6.36 -12.48
CA LYS A 54 -7.81 6.83 -11.09
C LYS A 54 -7.62 5.67 -10.11
N GLU A 55 -8.15 4.49 -10.43
CA GLU A 55 -7.97 3.26 -9.68
C GLU A 55 -6.49 2.87 -9.60
N GLU A 56 -5.77 2.91 -10.74
CA GLU A 56 -4.34 2.59 -10.78
C GLU A 56 -3.52 3.56 -9.92
N ILE A 57 -3.89 4.84 -9.89
CA ILE A 57 -3.27 5.82 -8.98
C ILE A 57 -3.57 5.46 -7.52
N MET A 58 -4.81 5.08 -7.20
CA MET A 58 -5.22 4.69 -5.86
C MET A 58 -4.44 3.48 -5.37
N ASP A 59 -4.30 2.45 -6.21
CA ASP A 59 -3.53 1.24 -5.91
C ASP A 59 -2.06 1.59 -5.65
N ALA A 60 -1.45 2.40 -6.52
CA ALA A 60 -0.05 2.81 -6.39
C ALA A 60 0.20 3.65 -5.12
N VAL A 61 -0.72 4.53 -4.74
CA VAL A 61 -0.63 5.27 -3.46
C VAL A 61 -0.75 4.31 -2.27
N GLY A 62 -1.66 3.33 -2.35
CA GLY A 62 -1.82 2.31 -1.31
C GLY A 62 -0.55 1.47 -1.12
N ASP A 63 0.03 0.98 -2.21
CA ASP A 63 1.29 0.23 -2.21
C ASP A 63 2.44 1.06 -1.60
N ARG A 64 2.58 2.32 -2.02
CA ARG A 64 3.60 3.24 -1.48
C ARG A 64 3.42 3.47 0.03
N MET A 65 2.21 3.77 0.48
CA MET A 65 1.91 3.97 1.91
C MET A 65 2.22 2.73 2.75
N PHE A 66 2.00 1.55 2.20
CA PHE A 66 2.36 0.31 2.88
C PHE A 66 3.88 0.15 2.98
N LEU A 67 4.60 0.37 1.88
CA LEU A 67 6.06 0.19 1.82
C LEU A 67 6.80 1.22 2.68
N GLU A 68 6.37 2.48 2.69
CA GLU A 68 7.00 3.54 3.48
C GLU A 68 6.89 3.32 5.00
N ASN A 69 5.81 2.71 5.47
CA ASN A 69 5.54 2.48 6.88
C ASN A 69 5.19 1.01 7.15
N ASN A 70 5.98 0.09 6.59
CA ASN A 70 5.71 -1.33 6.68
C ASN A 70 5.86 -1.83 8.13
N PRO A 71 4.76 -2.22 8.80
CA PRO A 71 4.82 -2.66 10.19
C PRO A 71 5.60 -3.95 10.38
N PHE A 72 5.72 -4.79 9.35
CA PHE A 72 6.50 -6.02 9.41
C PHE A 72 8.01 -5.74 9.39
N GLU A 73 8.45 -4.75 8.60
CA GLU A 73 9.86 -4.31 8.60
C GLU A 73 10.25 -3.71 9.95
N ALA A 74 9.34 -2.96 10.57
CA ALA A 74 9.58 -2.36 11.88
C ALA A 74 9.85 -3.41 12.98
N VAL A 75 9.34 -4.63 12.84
CA VAL A 75 9.50 -5.70 13.83
C VAL A 75 10.53 -6.76 13.42
N GLN A 76 10.92 -6.82 12.15
CA GLN A 76 11.78 -7.88 11.60
C GLN A 76 13.12 -7.97 12.32
N GLY A 77 13.75 -6.84 12.61
CA GLY A 77 15.06 -6.75 13.30
C GLY A 77 14.99 -6.84 14.83
N ARG A 78 13.81 -6.98 15.44
CA ARG A 78 13.65 -7.04 16.90
C ARG A 78 14.11 -8.39 17.45
N THR A 79 15.20 -8.41 18.17
CA THR A 79 15.75 -9.62 18.80
C THR A 79 15.22 -9.87 20.22
N ASP A 80 14.54 -8.90 20.77
CA ASP A 80 13.86 -8.95 22.08
C ASP A 80 12.45 -9.53 22.02
N LEU A 81 11.94 -9.82 20.82
CA LEU A 81 10.60 -10.38 20.58
C LEU A 81 10.70 -11.74 19.89
N ASN A 82 9.90 -12.72 20.31
CA ASN A 82 9.67 -13.95 19.56
C ASN A 82 8.74 -13.70 18.37
N ALA A 83 8.58 -14.68 17.47
CA ALA A 83 7.81 -14.49 16.24
C ALA A 83 6.33 -14.14 16.50
N LEU A 84 5.71 -14.74 17.51
CA LEU A 84 4.33 -14.42 17.88
C LEU A 84 4.18 -12.98 18.40
N GLU A 85 5.15 -12.51 19.17
CA GLU A 85 5.20 -11.14 19.69
C GLU A 85 5.43 -10.14 18.55
N LYS A 86 6.33 -10.45 17.60
CA LYS A 86 6.54 -9.67 16.37
C LYS A 86 5.24 -9.55 15.57
N LEU A 87 4.52 -10.66 15.38
CA LEU A 87 3.25 -10.65 14.66
C LEU A 87 2.22 -9.75 15.35
N ARG A 88 2.07 -9.88 16.68
CA ARG A 88 1.17 -9.02 17.47
C ARG A 88 1.54 -7.54 17.36
N GLU A 89 2.84 -7.24 17.45
CA GLU A 89 3.32 -5.87 17.36
C GLU A 89 3.11 -5.27 15.94
N ALA A 90 3.37 -6.04 14.90
CA ALA A 90 3.09 -5.62 13.52
C ALA A 90 1.60 -5.31 13.31
N ILE A 91 0.70 -6.16 13.83
CA ILE A 91 -0.75 -5.92 13.78
C ILE A 91 -1.10 -4.65 14.58
N ARG A 92 -0.54 -4.46 15.78
CA ARG A 92 -0.77 -3.27 16.60
C ARG A 92 -0.34 -1.99 15.88
N LEU A 93 0.84 -1.98 15.28
CA LEU A 93 1.37 -0.85 14.51
C LEU A 93 0.46 -0.54 13.31
N ASN A 94 0.03 -1.56 12.59
CA ASN A 94 -0.88 -1.40 11.46
C ASN A 94 -2.22 -0.78 11.87
N GLN A 95 -2.79 -1.20 13.02
CA GLN A 95 -4.07 -0.68 13.52
C GLN A 95 -3.96 0.73 14.12
N SER A 96 -2.79 1.11 14.64
CA SER A 96 -2.57 2.43 15.22
C SER A 96 -2.31 3.53 14.18
N ASP A 97 -2.04 3.17 12.93
CA ASP A 97 -1.83 4.13 11.84
C ASP A 97 -3.18 4.70 11.35
N GLN A 98 -3.49 5.91 11.84
CA GLN A 98 -4.74 6.60 11.46
C GLN A 98 -4.81 6.94 9.97
N THR A 99 -3.68 7.26 9.33
CA THR A 99 -3.64 7.59 7.90
C THR A 99 -3.98 6.36 7.08
N ARG A 100 -3.40 5.21 7.42
CA ARG A 100 -3.71 3.93 6.80
C ARG A 100 -5.16 3.50 7.03
N THR A 101 -5.68 3.69 8.24
CA THR A 101 -7.08 3.40 8.56
C THR A 101 -8.02 4.25 7.70
N ARG A 102 -7.78 5.56 7.58
CA ARG A 102 -8.58 6.44 6.71
C ARG A 102 -8.51 6.00 5.25
N TRP A 103 -7.32 5.65 4.77
CA TRP A 103 -7.13 5.14 3.40
C TRP A 103 -7.93 3.86 3.17
N THR A 104 -7.83 2.89 4.07
CA THR A 104 -8.57 1.62 3.98
C THR A 104 -10.08 1.87 3.90
N VAL A 105 -10.63 2.75 4.74
CA VAL A 105 -12.05 3.10 4.71
C VAL A 105 -12.46 3.73 3.37
N GLN A 106 -11.61 4.57 2.78
CA GLN A 106 -11.88 5.15 1.46
C GLN A 106 -11.77 4.15 0.31
N ALA A 107 -10.99 3.09 0.48
CA ALA A 107 -10.85 2.02 -0.51
C ALA A 107 -12.03 1.03 -0.50
N ILE A 108 -12.84 0.97 0.59
CA ILE A 108 -13.96 0.03 0.68
C ILE A 108 -14.91 0.10 -0.53
N PRO A 109 -15.37 1.28 -1.01
CA PRO A 109 -16.26 1.34 -2.17
C PRO A 109 -15.68 0.72 -3.44
N LEU A 110 -14.36 0.73 -3.57
CA LEU A 110 -13.67 0.16 -4.74
C LEU A 110 -13.77 -1.37 -4.78
N THR A 111 -13.91 -2.01 -3.61
CA THR A 111 -14.02 -3.48 -3.51
C THR A 111 -15.32 -4.02 -4.11
N TYR A 112 -16.31 -3.16 -4.40
CA TYR A 112 -17.51 -3.56 -5.16
C TYR A 112 -17.21 -3.86 -6.63
N SER A 113 -16.08 -3.40 -7.18
CA SER A 113 -15.60 -3.80 -8.48
C SER A 113 -14.80 -5.11 -8.37
N PRO A 114 -15.26 -6.24 -8.98
CA PRO A 114 -14.53 -7.51 -8.92
C PRO A 114 -13.09 -7.40 -9.42
N ARG A 115 -12.85 -6.57 -10.43
CA ARG A 115 -11.52 -6.35 -10.99
C ARG A 115 -10.59 -5.67 -9.99
N VAL A 116 -11.07 -4.63 -9.31
CA VAL A 116 -10.31 -3.90 -8.30
C VAL A 116 -10.05 -4.80 -7.09
N LEU A 117 -11.07 -5.51 -6.63
CA LEU A 117 -10.93 -6.46 -5.52
C LEU A 117 -9.88 -7.52 -5.80
N LEU A 118 -9.88 -8.13 -6.98
CA LEU A 118 -8.86 -9.11 -7.37
C LEU A 118 -7.47 -8.50 -7.40
N GLY A 119 -7.30 -7.30 -7.95
CA GLY A 119 -6.01 -6.59 -7.94
C GLY A 119 -5.51 -6.32 -6.52
N MET A 120 -6.40 -5.87 -5.61
CA MET A 120 -6.05 -5.66 -4.19
C MET A 120 -5.66 -6.98 -3.49
N ILE A 121 -6.36 -8.08 -3.74
CA ILE A 121 -6.02 -9.40 -3.20
C ILE A 121 -4.65 -9.86 -3.71
N GLU A 122 -4.37 -9.71 -5.00
CA GLU A 122 -3.08 -10.08 -5.58
C GLU A 122 -1.93 -9.21 -5.05
N ALA A 123 -2.14 -7.90 -4.92
CA ALA A 123 -1.16 -6.99 -4.33
C ALA A 123 -0.86 -7.35 -2.87
N ASN A 124 -1.90 -7.53 -2.04
CA ASN A 124 -1.74 -7.95 -0.66
C ASN A 124 -1.00 -9.29 -0.55
N ARG A 125 -1.37 -10.27 -1.35
CA ARG A 125 -0.70 -11.57 -1.38
C ARG A 125 0.78 -11.41 -1.73
N ARG A 126 1.10 -10.64 -2.77
CA ARG A 126 2.50 -10.43 -3.20
C ARG A 126 3.33 -9.76 -2.11
N ILE A 127 2.76 -8.76 -1.42
CA ILE A 127 3.47 -7.94 -0.44
C ILE A 127 3.51 -8.63 0.93
N LEU A 128 2.38 -9.16 1.41
CA LEU A 128 2.26 -9.64 2.79
C LEU A 128 2.71 -11.08 2.99
N THR A 129 2.47 -11.97 2.01
CA THR A 129 2.81 -13.40 2.13
C THR A 129 4.27 -13.65 2.54
N PRO A 130 5.29 -12.97 1.97
CA PRO A 130 6.68 -13.17 2.39
C PRO A 130 6.93 -12.87 3.88
N TYR A 131 6.29 -11.82 4.41
CA TYR A 131 6.44 -11.46 5.82
C TYR A 131 5.77 -12.46 6.76
N TYR A 132 4.52 -12.87 6.44
CA TYR A 132 3.83 -13.90 7.22
C TYR A 132 4.58 -15.22 7.19
N GLN A 133 5.05 -15.67 6.04
CA GLN A 133 5.83 -16.89 5.91
C GLN A 133 7.10 -16.83 6.77
N ALA A 134 7.86 -15.74 6.69
CA ALA A 134 9.08 -15.57 7.49
C ALA A 134 8.80 -15.64 9.01
N LEU A 135 7.72 -15.00 9.47
CA LEU A 135 7.32 -15.04 10.88
C LEU A 135 6.85 -16.44 11.31
N LEU A 136 6.10 -17.17 10.48
CA LEU A 136 5.68 -18.54 10.77
C LEU A 136 6.87 -19.49 10.83
N GLU A 137 7.84 -19.35 9.93
CA GLU A 137 9.08 -20.13 9.95
C GLU A 137 9.96 -19.79 11.15
N GLU A 138 10.04 -18.50 11.54
CA GLU A 138 10.73 -18.06 12.75
C GLU A 138 10.06 -18.63 14.00
N GLY A 139 8.71 -18.57 14.08
CA GLY A 139 7.94 -19.08 15.18
C GLY A 139 8.06 -20.60 15.39
N ASN A 140 8.16 -21.36 14.30
CA ASN A 140 8.49 -22.78 14.38
C ASN A 140 9.89 -23.05 14.96
N ARG A 141 10.85 -22.15 14.70
CA ARG A 141 12.22 -22.29 15.21
C ARG A 141 12.34 -21.88 16.68
N ASP A 142 11.66 -20.81 17.10
CA ASP A 142 11.71 -20.29 18.47
C ASP A 142 10.67 -20.92 19.40
N GLY A 143 9.77 -21.73 18.85
CA GLY A 143 8.72 -22.44 19.58
C GLY A 143 7.51 -21.58 19.95
N SER A 144 7.43 -20.33 19.48
CA SER A 144 6.30 -19.43 19.76
C SER A 144 5.08 -19.71 18.88
N LEU A 145 5.28 -20.37 17.75
CA LEU A 145 4.25 -20.86 16.83
C LEU A 145 4.53 -22.31 16.49
N CYS A 146 3.50 -23.03 16.07
CA CYS A 146 3.62 -24.42 15.64
C CYS A 146 2.71 -24.67 14.45
N THR A 147 3.31 -24.87 13.28
CA THR A 147 2.59 -25.22 12.06
C THR A 147 3.46 -26.06 11.12
N ASP A 148 2.86 -27.10 10.54
CA ASP A 148 3.50 -27.92 9.51
C ASP A 148 3.43 -27.26 8.11
N TYR A 149 2.62 -26.21 7.97
CA TYR A 149 2.27 -25.58 6.70
C TYR A 149 2.49 -24.07 6.68
N PRO A 150 3.72 -23.57 6.95
CA PRO A 150 3.95 -22.12 7.05
C PRO A 150 3.72 -21.36 5.74
N ARG A 151 3.89 -22.02 4.58
CA ARG A 151 3.68 -21.40 3.27
C ARG A 151 2.22 -21.31 2.88
N GLU A 152 1.42 -22.30 3.25
CA GLU A 152 -0.01 -22.39 2.97
C GLU A 152 -0.82 -21.48 3.88
N LEU A 153 -0.30 -21.16 5.06
CA LEU A 153 -0.94 -20.27 6.03
C LEU A 153 -0.55 -18.80 5.85
N ALA A 154 0.53 -18.50 5.13
CA ALA A 154 0.96 -17.14 4.83
C ALA A 154 0.19 -16.53 3.67
#